data_1bfaf99dc5fd7e62e74b802961584e81
#
_entry.id   1bfaf99dc5fd7e62e74b802961584e81
#
_cell.length_a   1.000
_cell.length_b   1.000
_cell.length_c   1.000
_cell.angle_alpha   90.00
_cell.angle_beta   90.00
_cell.angle_gamma   90.00
#
_symmetry.space_group_name_H-M   'P 1'
#
loop_
_entity.id
_entity.type
_entity.pdbx_description
1 polymer ?
#
loop_
_entity_poly.entity_id
_entity_poly.type
_entity_poly.pdbx_seq_one_letter_code
_entity_poly.pdbx_strand_id
1 'polypeptide(L)'
;MNGKLLGNAVMSLIATAAFYTKVVRPRINAWGSTDEELRASLPLDERVQDPRFVQQLAMTIDATPDVIWPWIVQLGEPPRAGYYSFTSIEKLVGLDVVNQERILPEFQEVHVGEALDKNGTMVVQAVEPRHYLVLGPPATLTEVQATWTFYLQPIDDHSTRLISRCRADWDLKNALTTSGPMLWAMTLMIEPGAIVMTWKMLKTLKRLAETHDLQPDVAFTPAAFVPEAA
;
A
#
# COMPACT_ATOMS: atom_id res chain seq x y z
N MET A 1 29.65 -37.24 -6.79
CA MET A 1 29.35 -35.82 -7.10
C MET A 1 30.42 -34.99 -6.41
N ASN A 2 31.24 -34.25 -7.16
CA ASN A 2 32.47 -33.64 -6.64
C ASN A 2 32.17 -32.56 -5.59
N GLY A 3 32.74 -32.66 -4.39
CA GLY A 3 32.56 -31.70 -3.28
C GLY A 3 32.87 -30.25 -3.68
N LYS A 4 33.75 -30.03 -4.65
CA LYS A 4 34.01 -28.69 -5.23
C LYS A 4 32.79 -28.12 -6.00
N LEU A 5 32.06 -28.95 -6.73
CA LEU A 5 30.83 -28.49 -7.46
C LEU A 5 29.72 -28.12 -6.48
N LEU A 6 29.55 -28.88 -5.42
CA LEU A 6 28.58 -28.57 -4.37
C LEU A 6 28.97 -27.28 -3.64
N GLY A 7 30.24 -27.09 -3.29
CA GLY A 7 30.75 -25.87 -2.68
C GLY A 7 30.51 -24.62 -3.55
N ASN A 8 30.81 -24.72 -4.85
CA ASN A 8 30.58 -23.61 -5.79
C ASN A 8 29.09 -23.28 -5.94
N ALA A 9 28.23 -24.29 -5.99
CA ALA A 9 26.78 -24.07 -6.07
C ALA A 9 26.23 -23.37 -4.80
N VAL A 10 26.67 -23.78 -3.61
CA VAL A 10 26.30 -23.16 -2.36
C VAL A 10 26.80 -21.71 -2.29
N MET A 11 28.03 -21.44 -2.67
CA MET A 11 28.60 -20.08 -2.71
C MET A 11 27.85 -19.18 -3.70
N SER A 12 27.48 -19.71 -4.86
CA SER A 12 26.68 -18.99 -5.85
C SER A 12 25.28 -18.61 -5.31
N LEU A 13 24.61 -19.54 -4.62
CA LEU A 13 23.32 -19.28 -4.00
C LEU A 13 23.40 -18.19 -2.90
N ILE A 14 24.45 -18.27 -2.05
CA ILE A 14 24.68 -17.25 -1.01
C ILE A 14 24.93 -15.87 -1.66
N ALA A 15 25.76 -15.81 -2.69
CA ALA A 15 26.06 -14.57 -3.39
C ALA A 15 24.80 -13.97 -4.06
N THR A 16 23.98 -14.81 -4.69
CA THR A 16 22.71 -14.40 -5.31
C THR A 16 21.73 -13.88 -4.27
N ALA A 17 21.57 -14.58 -3.15
CA ALA A 17 20.71 -14.15 -2.06
C ALA A 17 21.19 -12.83 -1.44
N ALA A 18 22.50 -12.67 -1.24
CA ALA A 18 23.08 -11.43 -0.73
C ALA A 18 22.90 -10.25 -1.72
N PHE A 19 23.08 -10.51 -3.01
CA PHE A 19 22.84 -9.50 -4.05
C PHE A 19 21.37 -9.08 -4.08
N TYR A 20 20.44 -10.06 -4.06
CA TYR A 20 19.01 -9.76 -3.99
C TYR A 20 18.66 -8.91 -2.76
N THR A 21 19.03 -9.36 -1.57
CA THR A 21 18.65 -8.72 -0.32
C THR A 21 19.26 -7.33 -0.12
N LYS A 22 20.50 -7.12 -0.57
CA LYS A 22 21.24 -5.85 -0.35
C LYS A 22 21.11 -4.87 -1.51
N VAL A 23 20.83 -5.33 -2.72
CA VAL A 23 20.86 -4.49 -3.92
C VAL A 23 19.51 -4.40 -4.60
N VAL A 24 18.87 -5.53 -4.88
CA VAL A 24 17.62 -5.55 -5.66
C VAL A 24 16.44 -5.16 -4.78
N ARG A 25 16.26 -5.86 -3.66
CA ARG A 25 15.13 -5.68 -2.74
C ARG A 25 14.93 -4.22 -2.29
N PRO A 26 15.96 -3.48 -1.82
CA PRO A 26 15.78 -2.08 -1.44
C PRO A 26 15.29 -1.20 -2.59
N ARG A 27 15.82 -1.42 -3.81
CA ARG A 27 15.45 -0.61 -4.97
C ARG A 27 14.02 -0.84 -5.44
N ILE A 28 13.58 -2.10 -5.48
CA ILE A 28 12.21 -2.40 -5.91
C ILE A 28 11.19 -1.97 -4.86
N ASN A 29 11.52 -2.08 -3.56
CA ASN A 29 10.68 -1.59 -2.47
C ASN A 29 10.64 -0.06 -2.36
N ALA A 30 11.53 0.66 -3.03
CA ALA A 30 11.59 2.11 -3.07
C ALA A 30 11.21 2.67 -4.46
N TRP A 31 10.49 1.91 -5.27
CA TRP A 31 10.22 2.27 -6.66
C TRP A 31 9.53 3.63 -6.78
N GLY A 32 10.11 4.50 -7.60
CA GLY A 32 9.59 5.84 -7.87
C GLY A 32 9.79 6.85 -6.76
N SER A 33 10.28 6.44 -5.58
CA SER A 33 10.52 7.34 -4.45
C SER A 33 11.90 8.01 -4.55
N THR A 34 12.00 9.24 -4.05
CA THR A 34 13.27 9.93 -3.85
C THR A 34 13.88 9.57 -2.49
N ASP A 35 15.18 9.80 -2.33
CA ASP A 35 15.87 9.59 -1.05
C ASP A 35 15.32 10.49 0.07
N GLU A 36 14.80 11.65 -0.26
CA GLU A 36 14.16 12.58 0.67
C GLU A 36 12.82 12.00 1.15
N GLU A 37 11.98 11.54 0.23
CA GLU A 37 10.71 10.89 0.54
C GLU A 37 10.88 9.63 1.39
N LEU A 38 11.94 8.86 1.14
CA LEU A 38 12.25 7.65 1.93
C LEU A 38 12.64 7.98 3.38
N ARG A 39 13.27 9.14 3.62
CA ARG A 39 13.67 9.60 4.95
C ARG A 39 12.62 10.41 5.68
N ALA A 40 11.64 10.95 4.94
CA ALA A 40 10.57 11.72 5.54
C ALA A 40 9.69 10.84 6.44
N SER A 41 9.27 11.37 7.58
CA SER A 41 8.29 10.75 8.45
C SER A 41 6.88 10.98 7.87
N LEU A 42 6.10 9.93 7.74
CA LEU A 42 4.69 9.98 7.35
C LEU A 42 3.79 9.72 8.57
N PRO A 43 2.51 10.09 8.50
CA PRO A 43 1.57 9.88 9.59
C PRO A 43 1.56 8.43 10.07
N LEU A 44 1.66 8.25 11.39
CA LEU A 44 1.68 6.97 12.11
C LEU A 44 2.88 6.03 11.80
N ASP A 45 3.96 6.53 11.18
CA ASP A 45 5.19 5.74 11.01
C ASP A 45 5.76 5.25 12.35
N GLU A 46 5.58 6.04 13.41
CA GLU A 46 6.02 5.72 14.77
C GLU A 46 5.32 4.51 15.39
N ARG A 47 4.18 4.07 14.86
CA ARG A 47 3.48 2.86 15.33
C ARG A 47 4.25 1.58 15.02
N VAL A 48 5.10 1.60 13.99
CA VAL A 48 5.94 0.48 13.60
C VAL A 48 7.39 0.95 13.63
N GLN A 49 8.00 0.92 14.82
CA GLN A 49 9.33 1.50 15.04
C GLN A 49 10.45 0.73 14.32
N ASP A 50 10.44 -0.60 14.41
CA ASP A 50 11.45 -1.48 13.81
C ASP A 50 10.80 -2.42 12.76
N PRO A 51 10.34 -1.88 11.61
CA PRO A 51 9.64 -2.69 10.62
C PRO A 51 10.57 -3.71 9.96
N ARG A 52 10.16 -4.96 9.89
CA ARG A 52 10.83 -6.01 9.10
C ARG A 52 10.55 -5.88 7.61
N PHE A 53 9.43 -5.25 7.28
CA PHE A 53 9.03 -4.94 5.92
C PHE A 53 8.76 -3.45 5.78
N VAL A 54 9.43 -2.83 4.82
CA VAL A 54 9.15 -1.47 4.37
C VAL A 54 9.07 -1.48 2.86
N GLN A 55 7.95 -1.00 2.35
CA GLN A 55 7.75 -0.75 0.93
C GLN A 55 7.23 0.67 0.77
N GLN A 56 7.86 1.44 -0.10
CA GLN A 56 7.36 2.75 -0.48
C GLN A 56 7.42 2.90 -1.99
N LEU A 57 6.26 3.03 -2.61
CA LEU A 57 6.15 3.36 -4.02
C LEU A 57 5.57 4.76 -4.14
N ALA A 58 6.10 5.53 -5.08
CA ALA A 58 5.64 6.89 -5.29
C ALA A 58 5.48 7.20 -6.79
N MET A 59 4.50 8.05 -7.10
CA MET A 59 4.16 8.42 -8.47
C MET A 59 3.59 9.84 -8.52
N THR A 60 3.99 10.61 -9.51
CA THR A 60 3.34 11.88 -9.82
C THR A 60 2.11 11.62 -10.69
N ILE A 61 1.00 12.23 -10.32
CA ILE A 61 -0.29 12.19 -11.00
C ILE A 61 -0.61 13.60 -11.46
N ASP A 62 -0.98 13.77 -12.72
CA ASP A 62 -1.35 15.05 -13.31
C ASP A 62 -2.84 15.34 -13.00
N ALA A 63 -3.13 15.49 -11.71
CA ALA A 63 -4.42 15.82 -11.14
C ALA A 63 -4.23 16.39 -9.73
N THR A 64 -5.21 17.17 -9.26
CA THR A 64 -5.22 17.74 -7.91
C THR A 64 -5.58 16.67 -6.86
N PRO A 65 -5.27 16.91 -5.57
CA PRO A 65 -5.70 16.00 -4.50
C PRO A 65 -7.21 15.78 -4.47
N ASP A 66 -8.01 16.78 -4.83
CA ASP A 66 -9.49 16.68 -4.88
C ASP A 66 -9.97 15.63 -5.89
N VAL A 67 -9.25 15.47 -7.00
CA VAL A 67 -9.57 14.48 -8.04
C VAL A 67 -9.06 13.08 -7.67
N ILE A 68 -7.93 13.00 -6.98
CA ILE A 68 -7.31 11.71 -6.60
C ILE A 68 -7.99 11.11 -5.37
N TRP A 69 -8.35 11.94 -4.39
CA TRP A 69 -8.87 11.53 -3.09
C TRP A 69 -10.08 10.59 -3.17
N PRO A 70 -11.11 10.87 -3.99
CA PRO A 70 -12.27 9.99 -4.15
C PRO A 70 -11.93 8.54 -4.50
N TRP A 71 -10.85 8.33 -5.25
CA TRP A 71 -10.40 6.98 -5.63
C TRP A 71 -9.70 6.25 -4.48
N ILE A 72 -9.01 6.99 -3.60
CA ILE A 72 -8.29 6.42 -2.47
C ILE A 72 -9.25 6.00 -1.36
N VAL A 73 -10.21 6.84 -1.02
CA VAL A 73 -11.12 6.58 0.10
C VAL A 73 -12.07 5.43 -0.13
N GLN A 74 -12.37 5.10 -1.37
CA GLN A 74 -13.25 3.99 -1.70
C GLN A 74 -12.52 2.63 -1.85
N LEU A 75 -11.19 2.57 -1.59
CA LEU A 75 -10.44 1.30 -1.56
C LEU A 75 -11.08 0.31 -0.57
N GLY A 76 -10.99 -0.97 -0.88
CA GLY A 76 -11.45 -2.03 0.02
C GLY A 76 -12.19 -3.16 -0.68
N GLU A 77 -12.55 -4.19 0.09
CA GLU A 77 -13.33 -5.31 -0.41
C GLU A 77 -14.79 -4.91 -0.73
N PRO A 78 -15.47 -5.64 -1.64
CA PRO A 78 -16.87 -5.38 -1.93
C PRO A 78 -17.73 -5.30 -0.67
N PRO A 79 -18.61 -4.29 -0.58
CA PRO A 79 -19.14 -3.44 -1.67
C PRO A 79 -18.26 -2.26 -2.10
N ARG A 80 -17.07 -2.04 -1.48
CA ARG A 80 -16.11 -1.00 -1.87
C ARG A 80 -15.49 -1.26 -3.25
N ALA A 81 -14.67 -0.33 -3.74
CA ALA A 81 -14.21 -0.28 -5.12
C ALA A 81 -13.09 -1.27 -5.49
N GLY A 82 -12.64 -2.12 -4.58
CA GLY A 82 -11.47 -2.97 -4.79
C GLY A 82 -10.17 -2.26 -4.46
N TYR A 83 -9.05 -2.87 -4.84
CA TYR A 83 -7.71 -2.31 -4.58
C TYR A 83 -7.01 -1.83 -5.86
N TYR A 84 -7.73 -1.76 -6.98
CA TYR A 84 -7.23 -1.35 -8.31
C TYR A 84 -6.00 -2.12 -8.79
N SER A 85 -5.80 -3.31 -8.28
CA SER A 85 -4.69 -4.20 -8.57
C SER A 85 -5.06 -5.33 -9.54
N PHE A 86 -4.33 -6.43 -9.51
CA PHE A 86 -4.61 -7.59 -10.37
C PHE A 86 -5.65 -8.51 -9.74
N THR A 87 -6.88 -8.45 -10.23
CA THR A 87 -7.99 -9.29 -9.76
C THR A 87 -7.67 -10.80 -9.78
N SER A 88 -6.84 -11.25 -10.72
CA SER A 88 -6.40 -12.65 -10.79
C SER A 88 -5.52 -13.05 -9.61
N ILE A 89 -4.62 -12.15 -9.17
CA ILE A 89 -3.76 -12.38 -8.01
C ILE A 89 -4.58 -12.26 -6.72
N GLU A 90 -5.46 -11.27 -6.63
CA GLU A 90 -6.36 -11.07 -5.50
C GLU A 90 -7.22 -12.33 -5.26
N LYS A 91 -7.82 -12.89 -6.30
CA LYS A 91 -8.58 -14.15 -6.23
C LYS A 91 -7.72 -15.34 -5.82
N LEU A 92 -6.47 -15.43 -6.29
CA LEU A 92 -5.55 -16.51 -5.92
C LEU A 92 -5.22 -16.51 -4.41
N VAL A 93 -5.18 -15.32 -3.79
CA VAL A 93 -4.95 -15.17 -2.34
C VAL A 93 -6.26 -15.14 -1.53
N GLY A 94 -7.39 -15.46 -2.17
CA GLY A 94 -8.68 -15.62 -1.50
C GLY A 94 -9.50 -14.33 -1.35
N LEU A 95 -9.10 -13.25 -2.00
CA LEU A 95 -9.84 -11.99 -2.03
C LEU A 95 -10.81 -11.98 -3.23
N ASP A 96 -12.10 -11.91 -2.95
CA ASP A 96 -13.13 -11.76 -4.01
C ASP A 96 -13.37 -10.28 -4.30
N VAL A 97 -12.40 -9.68 -4.98
CA VAL A 97 -12.39 -8.25 -5.27
C VAL A 97 -12.77 -7.99 -6.72
N VAL A 98 -13.59 -6.96 -6.93
CA VAL A 98 -13.94 -6.42 -8.25
C VAL A 98 -13.58 -4.94 -8.27
N ASN A 99 -12.63 -4.55 -9.12
CA ASN A 99 -12.20 -3.17 -9.24
C ASN A 99 -13.27 -2.33 -9.97
N GLN A 100 -13.77 -1.27 -9.33
CA GLN A 100 -14.75 -0.34 -9.88
C GLN A 100 -14.03 0.86 -10.50
N GLU A 101 -14.34 1.16 -11.76
CA GLU A 101 -13.78 2.33 -12.47
C GLU A 101 -14.73 3.55 -12.43
N ARG A 102 -15.50 3.69 -11.37
CA ARG A 102 -16.39 4.83 -11.10
C ARG A 102 -16.29 5.25 -9.64
N ILE A 103 -16.57 6.49 -9.36
CA ILE A 103 -16.70 6.97 -7.99
C ILE A 103 -17.99 6.40 -7.39
N LEU A 104 -17.86 5.88 -6.16
CA LEU A 104 -18.96 5.34 -5.35
C LEU A 104 -19.30 6.37 -4.28
N PRO A 105 -20.42 7.11 -4.42
CA PRO A 105 -20.77 8.22 -3.48
C PRO A 105 -20.90 7.75 -2.03
N GLU A 106 -21.34 6.50 -1.82
CA GLU A 106 -21.53 5.88 -0.52
C GLU A 106 -20.25 5.61 0.26
N PHE A 107 -19.07 5.69 -0.39
CA PHE A 107 -17.74 5.45 0.24
C PHE A 107 -16.83 6.67 0.20
N GLN A 108 -17.39 7.87 0.04
CA GLN A 108 -16.58 9.09 -0.02
C GLN A 108 -16.26 9.68 1.35
N GLU A 109 -17.01 9.29 2.38
CA GLU A 109 -16.73 9.62 3.77
C GLU A 109 -16.14 8.38 4.46
N VAL A 110 -14.99 8.54 5.10
CA VAL A 110 -14.33 7.48 5.88
C VAL A 110 -13.95 7.99 7.25
N HIS A 111 -14.11 7.11 8.25
CA HIS A 111 -13.88 7.47 9.64
C HIS A 111 -12.85 6.53 10.28
N VAL A 112 -12.10 7.05 11.25
CA VAL A 112 -11.16 6.22 12.03
C VAL A 112 -11.90 5.07 12.69
N GLY A 113 -11.36 3.86 12.54
CA GLY A 113 -11.95 2.60 13.01
C GLY A 113 -12.85 1.90 11.98
N GLU A 114 -13.16 2.54 10.86
CA GLU A 114 -13.95 1.93 9.79
C GLU A 114 -13.16 0.80 9.10
N ALA A 115 -13.80 -0.36 8.89
CA ALA A 115 -13.19 -1.49 8.23
C ALA A 115 -13.33 -1.40 6.70
N LEU A 116 -12.26 -1.72 5.98
CA LEU A 116 -12.21 -1.75 4.53
C LEU A 116 -12.33 -3.16 3.95
N ASP A 117 -12.29 -4.16 4.82
CA ASP A 117 -12.43 -5.57 4.48
C ASP A 117 -13.52 -6.23 5.32
N LYS A 118 -14.04 -7.37 4.85
CA LYS A 118 -15.14 -8.12 5.50
C LYS A 118 -14.76 -8.67 6.87
N ASN A 119 -13.48 -8.92 7.09
CA ASN A 119 -12.98 -9.53 8.31
C ASN A 119 -12.59 -8.50 9.38
N GLY A 120 -12.61 -7.20 9.06
CA GLY A 120 -12.18 -6.14 9.97
C GLY A 120 -10.69 -6.19 10.27
N THR A 121 -9.88 -6.74 9.37
CA THR A 121 -8.43 -6.86 9.54
C THR A 121 -7.68 -5.64 9.03
N MET A 122 -8.32 -4.84 8.17
CA MET A 122 -7.80 -3.58 7.67
C MET A 122 -8.78 -2.46 7.97
N VAL A 123 -8.40 -1.59 8.91
CA VAL A 123 -9.23 -0.48 9.34
C VAL A 123 -8.52 0.86 9.12
N VAL A 124 -9.31 1.94 9.04
CA VAL A 124 -8.78 3.30 9.01
C VAL A 124 -8.16 3.63 10.35
N GLN A 125 -6.86 3.91 10.37
CA GLN A 125 -6.10 4.27 11.57
C GLN A 125 -6.02 5.79 11.78
N ALA A 126 -5.90 6.53 10.68
CA ALA A 126 -5.91 7.97 10.64
C ALA A 126 -6.35 8.44 9.25
N VAL A 127 -6.99 9.58 9.19
CA VAL A 127 -7.42 10.20 7.93
C VAL A 127 -7.40 11.71 8.06
N GLU A 128 -6.86 12.37 7.05
CA GLU A 128 -6.99 13.80 6.81
C GLU A 128 -7.39 13.96 5.33
N PRO A 129 -8.61 14.42 5.07
CA PRO A 129 -9.14 14.48 3.72
C PRO A 129 -8.22 15.23 2.74
N ARG A 130 -7.99 14.65 1.57
CA ARG A 130 -7.13 15.17 0.49
C ARG A 130 -5.64 15.22 0.82
N HIS A 131 -5.25 14.76 2.01
CA HIS A 131 -3.87 14.78 2.46
C HIS A 131 -3.32 13.39 2.71
N TYR A 132 -3.97 12.61 3.60
CA TYR A 132 -3.56 11.23 3.83
C TYR A 132 -4.68 10.32 4.31
N LEU A 133 -4.50 9.04 4.01
CA LEU A 133 -5.25 7.92 4.57
C LEU A 133 -4.25 6.89 5.10
N VAL A 134 -4.37 6.52 6.37
CA VAL A 134 -3.56 5.46 6.98
C VAL A 134 -4.45 4.29 7.33
N LEU A 135 -4.12 3.13 6.80
CA LEU A 135 -4.77 1.85 7.04
C LEU A 135 -3.88 0.95 7.87
N GLY A 136 -4.47 0.01 8.59
CA GLY A 136 -3.73 -0.99 9.36
C GLY A 136 -4.65 -1.93 10.12
N PRO A 137 -4.11 -2.91 10.85
CA PRO A 137 -4.90 -3.82 11.67
C PRO A 137 -5.59 -3.06 12.82
N PRO A 138 -6.77 -3.51 13.28
CA PRO A 138 -7.41 -2.92 14.45
C PRO A 138 -6.54 -3.07 15.69
N ALA A 139 -6.69 -2.17 16.66
CA ALA A 139 -5.91 -2.17 17.90
C ALA A 139 -6.06 -3.46 18.73
N THR A 140 -7.08 -4.26 18.45
CA THR A 140 -7.31 -5.56 19.07
C THR A 140 -6.37 -6.67 18.56
N LEU A 141 -5.78 -6.50 17.37
CA LEU A 141 -4.77 -7.40 16.81
C LEU A 141 -3.37 -6.93 17.22
N THR A 142 -2.94 -7.32 18.43
CA THR A 142 -1.65 -6.88 19.00
C THR A 142 -0.44 -7.60 18.41
N GLU A 143 -0.63 -8.73 17.74
CA GLU A 143 0.44 -9.57 17.19
C GLU A 143 1.00 -9.04 15.86
N VAL A 144 0.27 -8.15 15.20
CA VAL A 144 0.64 -7.57 13.91
C VAL A 144 0.64 -6.05 13.99
N GLN A 145 1.81 -5.47 13.91
CA GLN A 145 1.94 -4.01 13.76
C GLN A 145 2.18 -3.70 12.29
N ALA A 146 1.25 -2.98 11.69
CA ALA A 146 1.38 -2.56 10.30
C ALA A 146 0.68 -1.21 10.07
N THR A 147 1.23 -0.45 9.14
CA THR A 147 0.59 0.75 8.58
C THR A 147 0.70 0.70 7.06
N TRP A 148 -0.36 1.12 6.39
CA TRP A 148 -0.35 1.35 4.96
C TRP A 148 -0.87 2.77 4.70
N THR A 149 0.05 3.66 4.41
CA THR A 149 -0.20 5.10 4.29
C THR A 149 -0.27 5.48 2.81
N PHE A 150 -1.36 6.15 2.43
CA PHE A 150 -1.49 6.89 1.19
C PHE A 150 -1.34 8.37 1.54
N TYR A 151 -0.31 9.01 1.00
CA TYR A 151 0.00 10.40 1.26
C TYR A 151 -0.02 11.20 -0.03
N LEU A 152 -0.79 12.28 -0.04
CA LEU A 152 -0.94 13.19 -1.18
C LEU A 152 -0.18 14.48 -0.88
N GLN A 153 0.82 14.77 -1.67
CA GLN A 153 1.58 16.01 -1.60
C GLN A 153 1.37 16.81 -2.88
N PRO A 154 0.64 17.93 -2.83
CA PRO A 154 0.54 18.83 -3.98
C PRO A 154 1.93 19.29 -4.42
N ILE A 155 2.19 19.24 -5.73
CA ILE A 155 3.42 19.77 -6.34
C ILE A 155 3.15 21.17 -6.88
N ASP A 156 2.03 21.32 -7.56
CA ASP A 156 1.53 22.57 -8.14
C ASP A 156 -0.02 22.51 -8.25
N ASP A 157 -0.61 23.48 -8.94
CA ASP A 157 -2.07 23.60 -9.10
C ASP A 157 -2.69 22.48 -9.95
N HIS A 158 -1.90 21.62 -10.59
CA HIS A 158 -2.35 20.61 -11.55
C HIS A 158 -1.77 19.24 -11.29
N SER A 159 -0.82 19.09 -10.38
CA SER A 159 -0.15 17.83 -10.14
C SER A 159 0.06 17.52 -8.66
N THR A 160 -0.02 16.22 -8.34
CA THR A 160 0.12 15.72 -6.97
C THR A 160 1.08 14.54 -6.94
N ARG A 161 1.91 14.51 -5.93
CA ARG A 161 2.73 13.36 -5.59
C ARG A 161 1.94 12.41 -4.70
N LEU A 162 1.66 11.21 -5.19
CA LEU A 162 1.07 10.13 -4.41
C LEU A 162 2.18 9.20 -3.92
N ILE A 163 2.28 9.06 -2.60
CA ILE A 163 3.19 8.14 -1.92
C ILE A 163 2.35 7.06 -1.25
N SER A 164 2.63 5.79 -1.56
CA SER A 164 2.08 4.63 -0.87
C SER A 164 3.19 3.98 -0.05
N ARG A 165 3.13 4.06 1.28
CA ARG A 165 4.09 3.46 2.20
C ARG A 165 3.43 2.39 3.04
N CYS A 166 3.96 1.17 2.96
CA CYS A 166 3.62 0.09 3.86
C CYS A 166 4.79 -0.19 4.80
N ARG A 167 4.52 -0.20 6.11
CA ARG A 167 5.46 -0.61 7.16
C ARG A 167 4.82 -1.75 7.93
N ALA A 168 5.55 -2.80 8.18
CA ALA A 168 5.01 -3.93 8.94
C ALA A 168 6.09 -4.61 9.77
N ASP A 169 5.71 -4.96 10.99
CA ASP A 169 6.45 -5.86 11.86
C ASP A 169 5.52 -7.03 12.23
N TRP A 170 5.46 -8.01 11.34
CA TRP A 170 4.75 -9.25 11.63
C TRP A 170 5.69 -10.27 12.24
N ASP A 171 5.39 -10.73 13.42
CA ASP A 171 6.05 -11.89 14.00
C ASP A 171 5.47 -13.18 13.42
N LEU A 172 5.85 -13.46 12.16
CA LEU A 172 5.47 -14.71 11.51
C LEU A 172 5.99 -15.96 12.25
N LYS A 173 6.97 -15.82 13.16
CA LYS A 173 7.41 -16.94 14.01
C LYS A 173 6.31 -17.38 14.96
N ASN A 174 5.61 -16.43 15.57
CA ASN A 174 4.52 -16.72 16.48
C ASN A 174 3.23 -17.09 15.73
N ALA A 175 2.93 -16.40 14.63
CA ALA A 175 1.70 -16.63 13.85
C ALA A 175 1.68 -17.99 13.13
N LEU A 176 2.83 -18.52 12.70
CA LEU A 176 2.89 -19.74 11.89
C LEU A 176 3.75 -20.85 12.49
N THR A 177 4.32 -20.70 13.69
CA THR A 177 5.32 -21.66 14.27
C THR A 177 6.39 -22.08 13.30
N THR A 178 6.75 -21.23 12.37
CA THR A 178 7.50 -21.52 11.15
C THR A 178 8.99 -21.29 11.37
N SER A 179 9.81 -22.22 10.93
CA SER A 179 11.27 -22.10 10.93
C SER A 179 11.77 -20.96 10.06
N GLY A 180 12.90 -20.33 10.44
CA GLY A 180 13.49 -19.20 9.71
C GLY A 180 13.61 -19.36 8.17
N PRO A 181 13.99 -20.55 7.63
CA PRO A 181 14.05 -20.78 6.19
C PRO A 181 12.71 -20.68 5.47
N MET A 182 11.63 -21.16 6.08
CA MET A 182 10.28 -21.06 5.51
C MET A 182 9.80 -19.60 5.49
N LEU A 183 10.05 -18.88 6.58
CA LEU A 183 9.74 -17.46 6.67
C LEU A 183 10.47 -16.65 5.59
N TRP A 184 11.75 -16.95 5.39
CA TRP A 184 12.54 -16.32 4.34
C TRP A 184 12.00 -16.64 2.93
N ALA A 185 11.60 -17.90 2.67
CA ALA A 185 10.97 -18.28 1.41
C ALA A 185 9.63 -17.57 1.17
N MET A 186 8.79 -17.46 2.19
CA MET A 186 7.53 -16.68 2.11
C MET A 186 7.79 -15.20 1.82
N THR A 187 8.77 -14.59 2.46
CA THR A 187 9.15 -13.20 2.19
C THR A 187 9.58 -13.01 0.74
N LEU A 188 10.39 -13.94 0.19
CA LEU A 188 10.81 -13.90 -1.21
C LEU A 188 9.67 -14.06 -2.21
N MET A 189 8.56 -14.68 -1.84
CA MET A 189 7.39 -14.84 -2.72
C MET A 189 6.37 -13.71 -2.53
N ILE A 190 6.11 -13.32 -1.30
CA ILE A 190 5.06 -12.34 -0.97
C ILE A 190 5.49 -10.91 -1.33
N GLU A 191 6.73 -10.52 -1.01
CA GLU A 191 7.19 -9.15 -1.26
C GLU A 191 7.15 -8.75 -2.74
N PRO A 192 7.69 -9.54 -3.71
CA PRO A 192 7.58 -9.19 -5.11
C PRO A 192 6.14 -9.09 -5.60
N GLY A 193 5.26 -9.97 -5.09
CA GLY A 193 3.82 -9.91 -5.37
C GLY A 193 3.20 -8.59 -4.89
N ALA A 194 3.47 -8.21 -3.64
CA ALA A 194 2.99 -6.96 -3.05
C ALA A 194 3.46 -5.74 -3.84
N ILE A 195 4.74 -5.73 -4.29
CA ILE A 195 5.29 -4.64 -5.10
C ILE A 195 4.55 -4.52 -6.44
N VAL A 196 4.37 -5.63 -7.14
CA VAL A 196 3.69 -5.66 -8.44
C VAL A 196 2.24 -5.22 -8.30
N MET A 197 1.55 -5.66 -7.25
CA MET A 197 0.17 -5.27 -6.95
C MET A 197 0.08 -3.78 -6.61
N THR A 198 0.92 -3.26 -5.73
CA THR A 198 0.95 -1.82 -5.38
C THR A 198 1.31 -0.95 -6.59
N TRP A 199 2.28 -1.37 -7.39
CA TRP A 199 2.63 -0.67 -8.62
C TRP A 199 1.45 -0.61 -9.61
N LYS A 200 0.72 -1.73 -9.79
CA LYS A 200 -0.48 -1.76 -10.63
C LYS A 200 -1.56 -0.85 -10.07
N MET A 201 -1.79 -0.87 -8.76
CA MET A 201 -2.74 0.00 -8.08
C MET A 201 -2.43 1.47 -8.35
N LEU A 202 -1.19 1.93 -8.10
CA LEU A 202 -0.78 3.31 -8.34
C LEU A 202 -0.98 3.72 -9.81
N LYS A 203 -0.61 2.85 -10.77
CA LYS A 203 -0.83 3.11 -12.20
C LYS A 203 -2.31 3.20 -12.56
N THR A 204 -3.15 2.39 -11.93
CA THR A 204 -4.60 2.45 -12.15
C THR A 204 -5.17 3.72 -11.57
N LEU A 205 -4.79 4.09 -10.34
CA LEU A 205 -5.20 5.35 -9.70
C LEU A 205 -4.79 6.57 -10.55
N LYS A 206 -3.54 6.59 -11.04
CA LYS A 206 -3.07 7.65 -11.95
C LYS A 206 -3.98 7.75 -13.19
N ARG A 207 -4.20 6.63 -13.88
CA ARG A 207 -5.05 6.61 -15.08
C ARG A 207 -6.48 7.11 -14.78
N LEU A 208 -7.08 6.62 -13.69
CA LEU A 208 -8.46 6.97 -13.32
C LEU A 208 -8.58 8.46 -12.97
N ALA A 209 -7.66 8.99 -12.17
CA ALA A 209 -7.66 10.39 -11.79
C ALA A 209 -7.46 11.31 -13.00
N GLU A 210 -6.45 11.03 -13.84
CA GLU A 210 -6.15 11.85 -15.03
C GLU A 210 -7.25 11.78 -16.09
N THR A 211 -7.95 10.62 -16.22
CA THR A 211 -9.09 10.49 -17.15
C THR A 211 -10.33 11.20 -16.61
N HIS A 212 -10.53 11.20 -15.29
CA HIS A 212 -11.68 11.86 -14.66
C HIS A 212 -11.57 13.39 -14.71
N ASP A 213 -10.36 13.92 -14.55
CA ASP A 213 -10.09 15.36 -14.64
C ASP A 213 -10.41 15.92 -16.06
N LEU A 214 -10.31 15.08 -17.07
CA LEU A 214 -10.69 15.43 -18.46
C LEU A 214 -12.22 15.37 -18.72
N GLN A 215 -13.03 14.89 -17.77
CA GLN A 215 -14.48 14.79 -17.86
C GLN A 215 -15.16 15.49 -16.67
N PRO A 216 -15.21 16.82 -16.63
CA PRO A 216 -15.70 17.59 -15.46
C PRO A 216 -17.21 17.51 -15.22
N ASP A 217 -17.97 16.77 -16.02
CA ASP A 217 -19.45 16.74 -15.98
C ASP A 217 -20.07 15.87 -14.88
N VAL A 218 -19.27 15.23 -14.03
CA VAL A 218 -19.76 14.62 -12.79
C VAL A 218 -19.33 15.49 -11.62
N ALA A 219 -20.04 16.59 -11.41
CA ALA A 219 -19.82 17.49 -10.30
C ALA A 219 -19.97 16.73 -8.96
N PHE A 220 -18.83 16.35 -8.37
CA PHE A 220 -18.76 16.01 -6.96
C PHE A 220 -19.02 17.31 -6.18
N THR A 221 -20.18 17.43 -5.56
CA THR A 221 -20.45 18.50 -4.59
C THR A 221 -19.88 18.01 -3.25
N PRO A 222 -18.74 18.54 -2.78
CA PRO A 222 -18.23 18.17 -1.47
C PRO A 222 -19.28 18.59 -0.43
N ALA A 223 -19.60 17.66 0.49
CA ALA A 223 -20.38 18.01 1.67
C ALA A 223 -19.65 19.13 2.40
N ALA A 224 -20.33 20.24 2.64
CA ALA A 224 -19.76 21.39 3.32
C ALA A 224 -19.27 20.94 4.71
N PHE A 225 -17.99 21.16 5.00
CA PHE A 225 -17.42 20.98 6.33
C PHE A 225 -18.18 21.92 7.30
N VAL A 226 -18.97 21.34 8.19
CA VAL A 226 -19.59 22.06 9.32
C VAL A 226 -18.61 21.91 10.48
N PRO A 227 -17.90 22.97 10.90
CA PRO A 227 -17.08 22.90 12.09
C PRO A 227 -17.99 22.65 13.30
N GLU A 228 -17.69 21.62 14.06
CA GLU A 228 -18.33 21.33 15.33
C GLU A 228 -18.06 22.51 16.27
N ALA A 229 -19.12 23.13 16.74
CA ALA A 229 -19.03 24.30 17.63
C ALA A 229 -18.48 23.86 18.99
N ALA A 230 -17.46 24.58 19.47
CA ALA A 230 -16.80 24.42 20.74
C ALA A 230 -17.73 24.57 21.96
#